data_a3de216af72ccbe6a0fc6127d85feda6
#
_entry.id   a3de216af72ccbe6a0fc6127d85feda6
#
_cell.length_a   1.000
_cell.length_b   1.000
_cell.length_c   1.000
_cell.angle_alpha   90.00
_cell.angle_beta   90.00
_cell.angle_gamma   90.00
#
_symmetry.space_group_name_H-M   'P 1'
#
loop_
_entity.id
_entity.type
_entity.pdbx_description
1 polymer ?
#
loop_
_entity_poly.entity_id
_entity_poly.type
_entity_poly.pdbx_seq_one_letter_code
_entity_poly.pdbx_strand_id
1 'polypeptide(L)'
;YCMRELAVNAKKANTKRVYFKEKGLDITDPNEYTEGMRSFKEETFNNIDYYLDRQKEEGLYVKVVFHAKGQEFTLSVKNNTEISRKEQMRVYDRIARARAFETMEEALSTVLDDSEGAGLGIVILVLMMKKIGLDEDAFDIDVENGETIARMTLPFNRVHVENLNALSEEIVQEIDELPQFPDNIVQLQKLINDPDSEISDIARQISTDPSLTADLLKVVNSAQFMLPKRVDNIVEAVKLLGLRGLKNLLYSYGTQKILSTEARWLWDHSYKVAFFAYN
;
A
#
# COMPACT_ATOMS: atom_id res chain seq x y z
N TYR A 1 -2.34 -3.73 15.06
CA TYR A 1 -1.78 -3.14 13.83
C TYR A 1 -0.40 -3.74 13.49
N CYS A 2 0.60 -3.60 14.36
CA CYS A 2 1.98 -4.03 14.11
C CYS A 2 2.10 -5.49 13.65
N MET A 3 1.45 -6.43 14.35
CA MET A 3 1.42 -7.83 13.97
C MET A 3 0.89 -8.04 12.55
N ARG A 4 -0.24 -7.40 12.22
CA ARG A 4 -0.85 -7.50 10.89
C ARG A 4 0.08 -6.95 9.81
N GLU A 5 0.68 -5.80 10.05
CA GLU A 5 1.60 -5.16 9.09
C GLU A 5 2.84 -6.02 8.84
N LEU A 6 3.47 -6.53 9.90
CA LEU A 6 4.62 -7.41 9.78
C LEU A 6 4.27 -8.72 9.05
N ALA A 7 3.09 -9.31 9.34
CA ALA A 7 2.63 -10.51 8.67
C ALA A 7 2.34 -10.27 7.17
N VAL A 8 1.74 -9.13 6.82
CA VAL A 8 1.52 -8.73 5.43
C VAL A 8 2.83 -8.54 4.69
N ASN A 9 3.83 -7.90 5.34
CA ASN A 9 5.15 -7.70 4.74
C ASN A 9 5.89 -9.02 4.52
N ALA A 10 5.82 -9.95 5.48
CA ALA A 10 6.38 -11.30 5.35
C ALA A 10 5.71 -12.08 4.20
N LYS A 11 4.37 -11.99 4.08
CA LYS A 11 3.62 -12.62 2.98
C LYS A 11 4.01 -12.04 1.62
N LYS A 12 4.14 -10.70 1.52
CA LYS A 12 4.63 -10.03 0.31
C LYS A 12 6.04 -10.46 -0.07
N ALA A 13 6.92 -10.65 0.93
CA ALA A 13 8.27 -11.16 0.69
C ALA A 13 8.25 -12.56 0.07
N ASN A 14 7.42 -13.48 0.60
CA ASN A 14 7.23 -14.81 0.01
C ASN A 14 6.66 -14.73 -1.41
N THR A 15 5.61 -13.92 -1.63
CA THR A 15 5.06 -13.70 -2.98
C THR A 15 6.13 -13.25 -3.96
N LYS A 16 7.00 -12.34 -3.54
CA LYS A 16 8.09 -11.83 -4.38
C LYS A 16 9.07 -12.93 -4.78
N ARG A 17 9.43 -13.86 -3.86
CA ARG A 17 10.33 -14.99 -4.18
C ARG A 17 9.73 -15.90 -5.24
N VAL A 18 8.44 -16.26 -5.10
CA VAL A 18 7.73 -17.05 -6.12
C VAL A 18 7.72 -16.33 -7.46
N TYR A 19 7.33 -15.04 -7.45
CA TYR A 19 7.26 -14.24 -8.67
C TYR A 19 8.60 -14.16 -9.42
N PHE A 20 9.68 -13.82 -8.73
CA PHE A 20 11.01 -13.72 -9.34
C PHE A 20 11.49 -15.07 -9.89
N LYS A 21 11.27 -16.14 -9.15
CA LYS A 21 11.59 -17.51 -9.59
C LYS A 21 10.85 -17.89 -10.86
N GLU A 22 9.56 -17.60 -10.96
CA GLU A 22 8.75 -17.89 -12.16
C GLU A 22 9.18 -17.04 -13.38
N LYS A 23 9.60 -15.80 -13.14
CA LYS A 23 10.14 -14.94 -14.20
C LYS A 23 11.59 -15.30 -14.60
N GLY A 24 12.24 -16.20 -13.87
CA GLY A 24 13.64 -16.54 -14.09
C GLY A 24 14.60 -15.39 -13.76
N LEU A 25 14.21 -14.50 -12.85
CA LEU A 25 14.96 -13.33 -12.43
C LEU A 25 15.65 -13.58 -11.08
N ASP A 26 16.90 -13.14 -10.96
CA ASP A 26 17.63 -13.15 -9.70
C ASP A 26 17.25 -11.94 -8.83
N ILE A 27 16.55 -12.19 -7.73
CA ILE A 27 16.14 -11.17 -6.78
C ILE A 27 17.33 -10.47 -6.10
N THR A 28 18.52 -11.04 -6.15
CA THR A 28 19.74 -10.48 -5.56
C THR A 28 20.50 -9.58 -6.53
N ASP A 29 20.29 -9.74 -7.85
CA ASP A 29 20.86 -8.85 -8.86
C ASP A 29 20.10 -7.49 -8.87
N PRO A 30 20.80 -6.35 -8.78
CA PRO A 30 20.15 -5.03 -8.72
C PRO A 30 19.37 -4.66 -9.99
N ASN A 31 19.79 -5.11 -11.18
CA ASN A 31 19.14 -4.79 -12.44
C ASN A 31 17.90 -5.66 -12.62
N GLU A 32 18.02 -6.97 -12.41
CA GLU A 32 16.91 -7.91 -12.48
C GLU A 32 15.87 -7.63 -11.40
N TYR A 33 16.30 -7.23 -10.20
CA TYR A 33 15.38 -6.73 -9.16
C TYR A 33 14.57 -5.54 -9.65
N THR A 34 15.21 -4.58 -10.29
CA THR A 34 14.53 -3.38 -10.77
C THR A 34 13.57 -3.71 -11.91
N GLU A 35 13.96 -4.59 -12.81
CA GLU A 35 13.12 -5.09 -13.89
C GLU A 35 11.88 -5.83 -13.35
N GLY A 36 12.08 -6.81 -12.48
CA GLY A 36 11.00 -7.60 -11.89
C GLY A 36 10.01 -6.75 -11.09
N MET A 37 10.47 -5.74 -10.38
CA MET A 37 9.59 -4.87 -9.58
C MET A 37 8.69 -3.95 -10.40
N ARG A 38 8.96 -3.74 -11.71
CA ARG A 38 8.11 -2.87 -12.56
C ARG A 38 6.68 -3.40 -12.71
N SER A 39 6.54 -4.69 -12.92
CA SER A 39 5.23 -5.35 -13.11
C SER A 39 4.77 -6.18 -11.90
N PHE A 40 5.64 -6.38 -10.90
CA PHE A 40 5.37 -7.19 -9.72
C PHE A 40 4.02 -6.86 -9.08
N LYS A 41 3.77 -5.58 -8.81
CA LYS A 41 2.58 -5.13 -8.09
C LYS A 41 1.30 -5.43 -8.88
N GLU A 42 1.29 -5.14 -10.18
CA GLU A 42 0.14 -5.34 -11.05
C GLU A 42 -0.15 -6.83 -11.26
N GLU A 43 0.87 -7.60 -11.63
CA GLU A 43 0.72 -9.03 -11.91
C GLU A 43 0.33 -9.85 -10.68
N THR A 44 0.95 -9.57 -9.52
CA THR A 44 0.67 -10.33 -8.30
C THR A 44 -0.67 -9.94 -7.67
N PHE A 45 -1.09 -8.69 -7.78
CA PHE A 45 -2.39 -8.25 -7.30
C PHE A 45 -3.55 -8.86 -8.09
N ASN A 46 -3.41 -8.91 -9.42
CA ASN A 46 -4.44 -9.49 -10.29
C ASN A 46 -4.53 -11.02 -10.19
N ASN A 47 -3.49 -11.68 -9.65
CA ASN A 47 -3.41 -13.14 -9.56
C ASN A 47 -3.06 -13.60 -8.13
N ILE A 48 -3.61 -12.92 -7.11
CA ILE A 48 -3.22 -13.15 -5.71
C ILE A 48 -3.43 -14.60 -5.27
N ASP A 49 -4.54 -15.22 -5.63
CA ASP A 49 -4.87 -16.59 -5.25
C ASP A 49 -3.88 -17.58 -5.87
N TYR A 50 -3.51 -17.38 -7.12
CA TYR A 50 -2.46 -18.17 -7.78
C TYR A 50 -1.15 -18.14 -7.00
N TYR A 51 -0.66 -16.94 -6.64
CA TYR A 51 0.58 -16.82 -5.88
C TYR A 51 0.49 -17.37 -4.47
N LEU A 52 -0.71 -17.37 -3.86
CA LEU A 52 -0.93 -18.00 -2.56
C LEU A 52 -0.85 -19.53 -2.65
N ASP A 53 -1.41 -20.12 -3.68
CA ASP A 53 -1.33 -21.56 -3.90
C ASP A 53 0.09 -21.99 -4.24
N ARG A 54 0.81 -21.23 -5.07
CA ARG A 54 2.22 -21.48 -5.33
C ARG A 54 3.09 -21.41 -4.08
N GLN A 55 2.82 -20.45 -3.17
CA GLN A 55 3.51 -20.38 -1.87
C GLN A 55 3.28 -21.63 -1.04
N LYS A 56 2.05 -22.18 -1.02
CA LYS A 56 1.73 -23.44 -0.31
C LYS A 56 2.47 -24.63 -0.93
N GLU A 57 2.48 -24.73 -2.27
CA GLU A 57 3.17 -25.79 -3.00
C GLU A 57 4.68 -25.78 -2.74
N GLU A 58 5.28 -24.59 -2.61
CA GLU A 58 6.70 -24.43 -2.30
C GLU A 58 7.01 -24.50 -0.80
N GLY A 59 5.99 -24.78 0.04
CA GLY A 59 6.16 -24.87 1.50
C GLY A 59 6.52 -23.54 2.16
N LEU A 60 6.20 -22.40 1.52
CA LEU A 60 6.45 -21.09 2.11
C LEU A 60 5.41 -20.78 3.18
N TYR A 61 5.89 -20.23 4.30
CA TYR A 61 5.03 -19.90 5.43
C TYR A 61 5.35 -18.54 6.04
N VAL A 62 4.39 -18.03 6.78
CA VAL A 62 4.53 -16.93 7.72
C VAL A 62 4.11 -17.42 9.10
N LYS A 63 5.00 -17.29 10.06
CA LYS A 63 4.79 -17.74 11.45
C LYS A 63 4.83 -16.54 12.38
N VAL A 64 3.81 -16.40 13.21
CA VAL A 64 3.76 -15.40 14.28
C VAL A 64 4.05 -16.07 15.60
N VAL A 65 4.99 -15.53 16.35
CA VAL A 65 5.44 -16.05 17.64
C VAL A 65 5.33 -14.95 18.69
N PHE A 66 4.67 -15.28 19.77
CA PHE A 66 4.62 -14.45 20.98
C PHE A 66 5.49 -15.06 22.04
N HIS A 67 6.38 -14.27 22.60
CA HIS A 67 7.25 -14.71 23.69
C HIS A 67 7.20 -13.70 24.83
N ALA A 68 6.93 -14.18 26.04
CA ALA A 68 6.95 -13.37 27.24
C ALA A 68 8.04 -13.91 28.18
N LYS A 69 8.99 -13.05 28.58
CA LYS A 69 10.07 -13.41 29.48
C LYS A 69 10.33 -12.27 30.48
N GLY A 70 10.03 -12.51 31.73
CA GLY A 70 10.19 -11.48 32.78
C GLY A 70 9.26 -10.31 32.53
N GLN A 71 9.82 -9.13 32.29
CA GLN A 71 9.10 -7.89 32.00
C GLN A 71 9.17 -7.50 30.51
N GLU A 72 9.45 -8.44 29.66
CA GLU A 72 9.53 -8.23 28.21
C GLU A 72 8.55 -9.12 27.47
N PHE A 73 7.90 -8.54 26.49
CA PHE A 73 7.04 -9.24 25.55
C PHE A 73 7.58 -9.03 24.13
N THR A 74 7.88 -10.12 23.45
CA THR A 74 8.40 -10.07 22.09
C THR A 74 7.38 -10.66 21.12
N LEU A 75 7.01 -9.87 20.11
CA LEU A 75 6.29 -10.30 18.93
C LEU A 75 7.32 -10.54 17.83
N SER A 76 7.36 -11.77 17.30
CA SER A 76 8.18 -12.12 16.14
C SER A 76 7.32 -12.58 15.00
N VAL A 77 7.55 -12.04 13.82
CA VAL A 77 6.97 -12.53 12.56
C VAL A 77 8.09 -13.08 11.71
N LYS A 78 7.97 -14.35 11.33
CA LYS A 78 8.97 -15.09 10.59
C LYS A 78 8.42 -15.57 9.26
N ASN A 79 9.24 -15.53 8.23
CA ASN A 79 8.97 -16.22 6.97
C ASN A 79 10.24 -16.98 6.52
N ASN A 80 10.05 -18.13 5.90
CA ASN A 80 11.13 -19.02 5.51
C ASN A 80 11.78 -18.66 4.16
N THR A 81 11.97 -17.37 3.94
CA THR A 81 12.78 -16.83 2.85
C THR A 81 13.68 -15.75 3.39
N GLU A 82 14.91 -15.71 2.90
CA GLU A 82 15.88 -14.70 3.34
C GLU A 82 15.57 -13.35 2.71
N ILE A 83 15.64 -12.29 3.52
CA ILE A 83 15.58 -10.92 3.03
C ILE A 83 16.87 -10.60 2.26
N SER A 84 16.74 -10.06 1.05
CA SER A 84 17.91 -9.61 0.30
C SER A 84 18.51 -8.35 0.95
N ARG A 85 19.81 -8.15 0.76
CA ARG A 85 20.52 -6.97 1.27
C ARG A 85 19.84 -5.66 0.82
N LYS A 86 19.36 -5.60 -0.42
CA LYS A 86 18.66 -4.45 -0.97
C LYS A 86 17.33 -4.18 -0.25
N GLU A 87 16.58 -5.23 0.07
CA GLU A 87 15.33 -5.12 0.81
C GLU A 87 15.58 -4.70 2.26
N GLN A 88 16.59 -5.27 2.91
CA GLN A 88 16.99 -4.91 4.26
C GLN A 88 17.41 -3.44 4.35
N MET A 89 18.24 -2.97 3.42
CA MET A 89 18.61 -1.56 3.34
C MET A 89 17.39 -0.65 3.20
N ARG A 90 16.40 -1.04 2.39
CA ARG A 90 15.16 -0.28 2.26
C ARG A 90 14.34 -0.21 3.54
N VAL A 91 14.31 -1.29 4.32
CA VAL A 91 13.63 -1.28 5.62
C VAL A 91 14.30 -0.30 6.57
N TYR A 92 15.63 -0.36 6.69
CA TYR A 92 16.37 0.55 7.57
C TYR A 92 16.32 2.01 7.09
N ASP A 93 16.34 2.27 5.78
CA ASP A 93 16.14 3.62 5.24
C ASP A 93 14.77 4.19 5.65
N ARG A 94 13.72 3.38 5.60
CA ARG A 94 12.37 3.78 6.03
C ARG A 94 12.28 4.04 7.52
N ILE A 95 12.92 3.20 8.34
CA ILE A 95 13.01 3.44 9.78
C ILE A 95 13.72 4.76 10.05
N ALA A 96 14.85 5.00 9.38
CA ALA A 96 15.60 6.25 9.53
C ALA A 96 14.80 7.49 9.11
N ARG A 97 14.05 7.42 7.99
CA ARG A 97 13.16 8.51 7.56
C ARG A 97 12.00 8.72 8.52
N ALA A 98 11.40 7.63 9.03
CA ALA A 98 10.29 7.71 9.98
C ALA A 98 10.65 8.46 11.27
N ARG A 99 11.93 8.44 11.68
CA ARG A 99 12.43 9.18 12.85
C ARG A 99 12.31 10.69 12.70
N ALA A 100 12.44 11.19 11.47
CA ALA A 100 12.38 12.62 11.17
C ALA A 100 10.96 13.19 11.32
N PHE A 101 9.93 12.34 11.24
CA PHE A 101 8.55 12.78 11.37
C PHE A 101 8.12 12.92 12.83
N GLU A 102 7.41 14.02 13.12
CA GLU A 102 6.82 14.26 14.44
C GLU A 102 5.37 13.76 14.50
N THR A 103 4.66 13.83 13.37
CA THR A 103 3.24 13.46 13.28
C THR A 103 2.98 12.43 12.18
N MET A 104 1.86 11.73 12.30
CA MET A 104 1.36 10.79 11.30
C MET A 104 0.99 11.51 9.99
N GLU A 105 0.45 12.72 10.07
CA GLU A 105 0.07 13.54 8.92
C GLU A 105 1.28 13.95 8.09
N GLU A 106 2.36 14.36 8.75
CA GLU A 106 3.63 14.70 8.09
C GLU A 106 4.21 13.49 7.35
N ALA A 107 4.21 12.32 8.02
CA ALA A 107 4.66 11.08 7.41
C ALA A 107 3.81 10.68 6.20
N LEU A 108 2.49 10.77 6.30
CA LEU A 108 1.57 10.47 5.21
C LEU A 108 1.78 11.38 4.01
N SER A 109 1.90 12.69 4.23
CA SER A 109 2.11 13.66 3.15
C SER A 109 3.41 13.39 2.39
N THR A 110 4.49 13.04 3.11
CA THR A 110 5.80 12.79 2.52
C THR A 110 5.89 11.44 1.82
N VAL A 111 5.26 10.39 2.37
CA VAL A 111 5.32 9.03 1.81
C VAL A 111 4.36 8.84 0.63
N LEU A 112 3.27 9.61 0.56
CA LEU A 112 2.37 9.60 -0.60
C LEU A 112 3.04 10.19 -1.86
N ASP A 113 4.03 11.06 -1.70
CA ASP A 113 4.85 11.59 -2.82
C ASP A 113 5.87 10.56 -3.34
N ASP A 114 6.23 9.55 -2.55
CA ASP A 114 7.10 8.45 -2.98
C ASP A 114 6.27 7.42 -3.77
N SER A 115 6.49 7.36 -5.07
CA SER A 115 5.74 6.58 -6.09
C SER A 115 5.59 5.08 -5.83
N GLU A 116 6.21 4.52 -4.81
CA GLU A 116 6.17 3.09 -4.51
C GLU A 116 5.10 2.67 -3.49
N GLY A 117 4.46 3.58 -2.74
CA GLY A 117 3.34 3.30 -1.79
C GLY A 117 3.58 2.18 -0.74
N ALA A 118 4.73 1.54 -0.80
CA ALA A 118 5.06 0.27 -0.14
C ALA A 118 5.92 0.45 1.12
N GLY A 119 5.81 1.59 1.81
CA GLY A 119 6.63 1.86 2.99
C GLY A 119 5.88 2.41 4.18
N LEU A 120 4.65 2.82 3.96
CA LEU A 120 3.83 3.49 4.96
C LEU A 120 3.64 2.63 6.23
N GLY A 121 3.46 1.32 6.08
CA GLY A 121 3.24 0.44 7.23
C GLY A 121 4.41 0.41 8.22
N ILE A 122 5.67 0.39 7.73
CA ILE A 122 6.86 0.46 8.61
C ILE A 122 6.97 1.85 9.23
N VAL A 123 6.67 2.90 8.48
CA VAL A 123 6.68 4.28 9.00
C VAL A 123 5.66 4.44 10.12
N ILE A 124 4.43 3.99 9.91
CA ILE A 124 3.39 3.98 10.96
C ILE A 124 3.84 3.17 12.18
N LEU A 125 4.43 1.99 11.98
CA LEU A 125 4.93 1.15 13.06
C LEU A 125 5.97 1.91 13.91
N VAL A 126 6.94 2.58 13.28
CA VAL A 126 7.97 3.36 13.97
C VAL A 126 7.35 4.55 14.74
N LEU A 127 6.41 5.26 14.13
CA LEU A 127 5.71 6.37 14.79
C LEU A 127 4.88 5.90 16.00
N MET A 128 4.20 4.75 15.87
CA MET A 128 3.49 4.13 16.99
C MET A 128 4.43 3.77 18.12
N MET A 129 5.61 3.17 17.83
CA MET A 129 6.62 2.85 18.83
C MET A 129 7.10 4.13 19.52
N LYS A 130 7.44 5.17 18.76
CA LYS A 130 7.87 6.47 19.29
C LYS A 130 6.79 7.07 20.22
N LYS A 131 5.51 6.99 19.84
CA LYS A 131 4.39 7.51 20.61
C LYS A 131 4.21 6.82 21.97
N ILE A 132 4.51 5.51 22.05
CA ILE A 132 4.50 4.75 23.31
C ILE A 132 5.83 4.81 24.09
N GLY A 133 6.76 5.67 23.67
CA GLY A 133 8.02 5.89 24.34
C GLY A 133 9.08 4.81 24.09
N LEU A 134 8.91 4.03 23.02
CA LEU A 134 9.91 3.07 22.56
C LEU A 134 10.82 3.72 21.53
N ASP A 135 12.08 3.38 21.58
CA ASP A 135 13.05 3.70 20.56
C ASP A 135 13.13 2.61 19.48
N GLU A 136 14.01 2.81 18.53
CA GLU A 136 14.20 1.91 17.40
C GLU A 136 14.77 0.54 17.76
N ASP A 137 15.46 0.43 18.89
CA ASP A 137 16.03 -0.83 19.36
C ASP A 137 14.92 -1.82 19.75
N ALA A 138 13.68 -1.32 19.93
CA ALA A 138 12.51 -2.15 20.12
C ALA A 138 12.06 -2.89 18.85
N PHE A 139 12.56 -2.52 17.65
CA PHE A 139 12.28 -3.21 16.40
C PHE A 139 13.55 -3.64 15.70
N ASP A 140 13.61 -4.91 15.33
CA ASP A 140 14.73 -5.54 14.64
C ASP A 140 14.24 -6.42 13.49
N ILE A 141 15.05 -6.53 12.42
CA ILE A 141 14.85 -7.45 11.32
C ILE A 141 16.15 -8.16 10.99
N ASP A 142 16.17 -9.47 11.12
CA ASP A 142 17.35 -10.29 10.98
C ASP A 142 17.09 -11.58 10.18
N VAL A 143 18.15 -12.30 9.83
CA VAL A 143 18.11 -13.60 9.17
C VAL A 143 18.73 -14.64 10.08
N GLU A 144 17.95 -15.64 10.45
CA GLU A 144 18.41 -16.78 11.25
C GLU A 144 17.97 -18.08 10.57
N ASN A 145 18.91 -18.98 10.33
CA ASN A 145 18.64 -20.31 9.75
C ASN A 145 17.82 -20.31 8.44
N GLY A 146 18.03 -19.32 7.57
CA GLY A 146 17.28 -19.20 6.32
C GLY A 146 15.91 -18.55 6.46
N GLU A 147 15.53 -18.11 7.65
CA GLU A 147 14.31 -17.36 7.92
C GLU A 147 14.59 -15.87 8.09
N THR A 148 13.76 -15.03 7.50
CA THR A 148 13.69 -13.62 7.88
C THR A 148 12.79 -13.47 9.10
N ILE A 149 13.27 -12.77 10.11
CA ILE A 149 12.57 -12.57 11.38
C ILE A 149 12.47 -11.09 11.66
N ALA A 150 11.27 -10.56 11.68
CA ALA A 150 10.97 -9.22 12.18
C ALA A 150 10.52 -9.33 13.64
N ARG A 151 11.24 -8.69 14.55
CA ARG A 151 10.97 -8.70 15.99
C ARG A 151 10.58 -7.33 16.49
N MET A 152 9.62 -7.31 17.39
CA MET A 152 9.26 -6.13 18.17
C MET A 152 9.23 -6.52 19.64
N THR A 153 10.02 -5.84 20.46
CA THR A 153 10.12 -6.08 21.89
C THR A 153 9.49 -4.92 22.67
N LEU A 154 8.53 -5.26 23.52
CA LEU A 154 7.78 -4.33 24.34
C LEU A 154 8.09 -4.58 25.83
N PRO A 155 8.38 -3.55 26.62
CA PRO A 155 8.48 -3.68 28.06
C PRO A 155 7.10 -3.95 28.65
N PHE A 156 6.99 -4.96 29.52
CA PHE A 156 5.74 -5.41 30.11
C PHE A 156 5.74 -5.17 31.62
N ASN A 157 5.59 -3.90 32.03
CA ASN A 157 5.32 -3.57 33.42
C ASN A 157 3.92 -2.99 33.59
N ARG A 158 3.34 -3.09 34.82
CA ARG A 158 1.94 -2.67 35.08
C ARG A 158 1.65 -1.21 34.74
N VAL A 159 2.59 -0.32 35.00
CA VAL A 159 2.44 1.13 34.71
C VAL A 159 2.41 1.38 33.21
N HIS A 160 3.23 0.61 32.45
CA HIS A 160 3.22 0.68 30.99
C HIS A 160 1.95 0.11 30.37
N VAL A 161 1.38 -0.96 30.94
CA VAL A 161 0.14 -1.58 30.41
C VAL A 161 -1.07 -0.63 30.48
N GLU A 162 -1.21 0.10 31.58
CA GLU A 162 -2.29 1.09 31.72
C GLU A 162 -2.12 2.25 30.73
N ASN A 163 -0.90 2.74 30.57
CA ASN A 163 -0.58 3.77 29.59
C ASN A 163 -0.72 3.25 28.14
N LEU A 164 -0.33 2.00 27.87
CA LEU A 164 -0.48 1.38 26.56
C LEU A 164 -1.95 1.22 26.15
N ASN A 165 -2.85 0.93 27.09
CA ASN A 165 -4.27 0.83 26.77
C ASN A 165 -4.84 2.19 26.34
N ALA A 166 -4.56 3.25 27.09
CA ALA A 166 -4.99 4.60 26.75
C ALA A 166 -4.40 5.08 25.40
N LEU A 167 -3.10 4.85 25.19
CA LEU A 167 -2.43 5.17 23.93
C LEU A 167 -2.91 4.29 22.77
N SER A 168 -3.28 3.03 23.02
CA SER A 168 -3.82 2.14 21.99
C SER A 168 -5.17 2.63 21.49
N GLU A 169 -6.05 3.13 22.39
CA GLU A 169 -7.33 3.71 22.01
C GLU A 169 -7.10 4.98 21.15
N GLU A 170 -6.20 5.86 21.56
CA GLU A 170 -5.84 7.06 20.80
C GLU A 170 -5.26 6.72 19.42
N ILE A 171 -4.34 5.75 19.33
CA ILE A 171 -3.76 5.30 18.05
C ILE A 171 -4.80 4.64 17.17
N VAL A 172 -5.69 3.81 17.72
CA VAL A 172 -6.79 3.21 16.95
C VAL A 172 -7.70 4.29 16.37
N GLN A 173 -8.03 5.29 17.17
CA GLN A 173 -8.83 6.42 16.70
C GLN A 173 -8.12 7.19 15.59
N GLU A 174 -6.83 7.50 15.73
CA GLU A 174 -6.06 8.15 14.66
C GLU A 174 -5.99 7.30 13.37
N ILE A 175 -5.87 5.96 13.49
CA ILE A 175 -5.86 5.07 12.34
C ILE A 175 -7.23 4.99 11.66
N ASP A 176 -8.31 4.96 12.46
CA ASP A 176 -9.69 4.95 11.94
C ASP A 176 -10.05 6.28 11.28
N GLU A 177 -9.44 7.39 11.73
CA GLU A 177 -9.56 8.71 11.13
C GLU A 177 -8.69 8.88 9.86
N LEU A 178 -7.77 7.92 9.57
CA LEU A 178 -7.01 7.98 8.32
C LEU A 178 -7.96 7.92 7.12
N PRO A 179 -7.77 8.85 6.18
CA PRO A 179 -8.65 8.90 5.02
C PRO A 179 -8.64 7.58 4.26
N GLN A 180 -9.80 7.00 4.06
CA GLN A 180 -9.98 5.78 3.28
C GLN A 180 -10.57 6.10 1.93
N PHE A 181 -10.26 5.28 0.91
CA PHE A 181 -10.94 5.40 -0.36
C PHE A 181 -12.45 5.21 -0.16
N PRO A 182 -13.28 6.09 -0.73
CA PRO A 182 -14.73 5.93 -0.67
C PRO A 182 -15.17 4.54 -1.16
N ASP A 183 -16.15 3.93 -0.49
CA ASP A 183 -16.61 2.57 -0.79
C ASP A 183 -17.01 2.37 -2.25
N ASN A 184 -17.62 3.37 -2.89
CA ASN A 184 -17.98 3.34 -4.30
C ASN A 184 -16.74 3.19 -5.20
N ILE A 185 -15.60 3.79 -4.85
CA ILE A 185 -14.33 3.66 -5.57
C ILE A 185 -13.74 2.27 -5.39
N VAL A 186 -13.77 1.75 -4.16
CA VAL A 186 -13.32 0.38 -3.87
C VAL A 186 -14.15 -0.65 -4.63
N GLN A 187 -15.47 -0.48 -4.70
CA GLN A 187 -16.36 -1.36 -5.47
C GLN A 187 -16.09 -1.28 -6.97
N LEU A 188 -15.90 -0.08 -7.51
CA LEU A 188 -15.52 0.11 -8.91
C LEU A 188 -14.18 -0.54 -9.27
N GLN A 189 -13.19 -0.44 -8.37
CA GLN A 189 -11.90 -1.12 -8.56
C GLN A 189 -12.05 -2.65 -8.62
N LYS A 190 -12.93 -3.22 -7.79
CA LYS A 190 -13.24 -4.66 -7.84
C LYS A 190 -13.86 -5.05 -9.18
N LEU A 191 -14.87 -4.30 -9.64
CA LEU A 191 -15.52 -4.55 -10.95
C LEU A 191 -14.54 -4.43 -12.12
N ILE A 192 -13.65 -3.43 -12.13
CA ILE A 192 -12.67 -3.24 -13.20
C ILE A 192 -11.60 -4.35 -13.21
N ASN A 193 -11.33 -4.98 -12.08
CA ASN A 193 -10.37 -6.07 -11.96
C ASN A 193 -10.98 -7.46 -12.14
N ASP A 194 -12.30 -7.56 -12.18
CA ASP A 194 -13.01 -8.80 -12.41
C ASP A 194 -13.10 -9.08 -13.93
N PRO A 195 -12.51 -10.17 -14.43
CA PRO A 195 -12.53 -10.53 -15.85
C PRO A 195 -13.93 -10.79 -16.39
N ASP A 196 -14.87 -11.16 -15.53
CA ASP A 196 -16.25 -11.48 -15.89
C ASP A 196 -17.17 -10.25 -15.88
N SER A 197 -16.67 -9.09 -15.45
CA SER A 197 -17.43 -7.84 -15.41
C SER A 197 -17.62 -7.25 -16.81
N GLU A 198 -18.85 -6.88 -17.11
CA GLU A 198 -19.17 -6.16 -18.35
C GLU A 198 -18.94 -4.65 -18.21
N ILE A 199 -18.55 -4.00 -19.31
CA ILE A 199 -18.41 -2.53 -19.37
C ILE A 199 -19.71 -1.82 -18.96
N SER A 200 -20.87 -2.44 -19.26
CA SER A 200 -22.19 -1.97 -18.83
C SER A 200 -22.34 -1.87 -17.32
N ASP A 201 -21.79 -2.84 -16.56
CA ASP A 201 -21.88 -2.87 -15.10
C ASP A 201 -20.96 -1.81 -14.48
N ILE A 202 -19.76 -1.67 -15.02
CA ILE A 202 -18.82 -0.60 -14.65
C ILE A 202 -19.46 0.76 -14.90
N ALA A 203 -20.07 0.98 -16.08
CA ALA A 203 -20.72 2.23 -16.43
C ALA A 203 -21.92 2.55 -15.53
N ARG A 204 -22.71 1.52 -15.18
CA ARG A 204 -23.83 1.65 -14.23
C ARG A 204 -23.34 2.08 -12.85
N GLN A 205 -22.28 1.45 -12.35
CA GLN A 205 -21.71 1.80 -11.06
C GLN A 205 -21.13 3.23 -11.05
N ILE A 206 -20.46 3.67 -12.14
CA ILE A 206 -19.97 5.05 -12.28
C ILE A 206 -21.14 6.04 -12.23
N SER A 207 -22.26 5.70 -12.88
CA SER A 207 -23.45 6.55 -12.95
C SER A 207 -24.09 6.80 -11.57
N THR A 208 -23.77 6.01 -10.55
CA THR A 208 -24.25 6.24 -9.17
C THR A 208 -23.56 7.42 -8.50
N ASP A 209 -22.39 7.85 -8.98
CA ASP A 209 -21.66 9.01 -8.48
C ASP A 209 -21.65 10.14 -9.53
N PRO A 210 -22.47 11.21 -9.33
CA PRO A 210 -22.55 12.32 -10.28
C PRO A 210 -21.22 13.05 -10.49
N SER A 211 -20.38 13.15 -9.44
CA SER A 211 -19.08 13.83 -9.54
C SER A 211 -18.10 13.01 -10.39
N LEU A 212 -18.02 11.71 -10.15
CA LEU A 212 -17.18 10.81 -10.93
C LEU A 212 -17.63 10.75 -12.39
N THR A 213 -18.95 10.73 -12.61
CA THR A 213 -19.56 10.80 -13.94
C THR A 213 -19.14 12.06 -14.70
N ALA A 214 -19.22 13.22 -14.03
CA ALA A 214 -18.84 14.49 -14.62
C ALA A 214 -17.32 14.53 -14.94
N ASP A 215 -16.48 14.02 -14.04
CA ASP A 215 -15.03 13.98 -14.26
C ASP A 215 -14.65 13.04 -15.42
N LEU A 216 -15.28 11.86 -15.52
CA LEU A 216 -15.08 10.94 -16.65
C LEU A 216 -15.43 11.62 -17.97
N LEU A 217 -16.62 12.21 -18.07
CA LEU A 217 -17.07 12.90 -19.28
C LEU A 217 -16.19 14.10 -19.63
N LYS A 218 -15.69 14.83 -18.62
CA LYS A 218 -14.75 15.95 -18.81
C LYS A 218 -13.42 15.49 -19.39
N VAL A 219 -12.85 14.39 -18.86
CA VAL A 219 -11.59 13.82 -19.34
C VAL A 219 -11.74 13.36 -20.79
N VAL A 220 -12.76 12.56 -21.10
CA VAL A 220 -12.95 12.03 -22.45
C VAL A 220 -13.24 13.13 -23.48
N ASN A 221 -13.96 14.18 -23.09
CA ASN A 221 -14.25 15.32 -23.97
C ASN A 221 -13.13 16.39 -23.99
N SER A 222 -12.00 16.12 -23.36
CA SER A 222 -10.86 17.02 -23.44
C SER A 222 -10.22 17.02 -24.82
N ALA A 223 -9.44 18.06 -25.13
CA ALA A 223 -8.76 18.19 -26.43
C ALA A 223 -7.81 17.02 -26.74
N GLN A 224 -7.39 16.28 -25.72
CA GLN A 224 -6.49 15.13 -25.85
C GLN A 224 -7.09 14.00 -26.70
N PHE A 225 -8.41 13.79 -26.63
CA PHE A 225 -9.07 12.73 -27.39
C PHE A 225 -9.45 13.14 -28.81
N MET A 226 -9.32 14.42 -29.18
CA MET A 226 -9.61 14.96 -30.53
C MET A 226 -10.93 14.45 -31.15
N LEU A 227 -11.96 14.30 -30.32
CA LEU A 227 -13.23 13.71 -30.75
C LEU A 227 -13.99 14.68 -31.68
N PRO A 228 -14.55 14.18 -32.79
CA PRO A 228 -15.31 15.01 -33.72
C PRO A 228 -16.68 15.45 -33.15
N LYS A 229 -17.16 14.72 -32.13
CA LYS A 229 -18.43 14.99 -31.45
C LYS A 229 -18.28 14.74 -29.96
N ARG A 230 -18.98 15.53 -29.16
CA ARG A 230 -19.01 15.38 -27.71
C ARG A 230 -19.68 14.05 -27.31
N VAL A 231 -19.04 13.35 -26.34
CA VAL A 231 -19.56 12.12 -25.73
C VAL A 231 -20.36 12.50 -24.50
N ASP A 232 -21.59 11.99 -24.41
CA ASP A 232 -22.50 12.16 -23.27
C ASP A 232 -22.92 10.82 -22.64
N ASN A 233 -22.54 9.71 -23.28
CA ASN A 233 -22.83 8.35 -22.84
C ASN A 233 -21.67 7.77 -22.06
N ILE A 234 -21.94 7.28 -20.83
CA ILE A 234 -20.93 6.74 -19.91
C ILE A 234 -20.28 5.47 -20.46
N VAL A 235 -21.05 4.57 -21.08
CA VAL A 235 -20.52 3.34 -21.68
C VAL A 235 -19.52 3.65 -22.77
N GLU A 236 -19.83 4.64 -23.61
CA GLU A 236 -18.93 5.12 -24.66
C GLU A 236 -17.68 5.78 -24.06
N ALA A 237 -17.86 6.60 -23.04
CA ALA A 237 -16.76 7.23 -22.32
C ALA A 237 -15.79 6.20 -21.70
N VAL A 238 -16.31 5.15 -21.07
CA VAL A 238 -15.49 4.05 -20.50
C VAL A 238 -14.74 3.30 -21.61
N LYS A 239 -15.39 3.03 -22.75
CA LYS A 239 -14.74 2.38 -23.91
C LYS A 239 -13.60 3.22 -24.48
N LEU A 240 -13.80 4.52 -24.62
CA LEU A 240 -12.79 5.45 -25.15
C LEU A 240 -11.60 5.61 -24.22
N LEU A 241 -11.84 5.74 -22.90
CA LEU A 241 -10.78 5.88 -21.91
C LEU A 241 -10.02 4.57 -21.69
N GLY A 242 -10.71 3.43 -21.87
CA GLY A 242 -10.22 2.09 -21.59
C GLY A 242 -10.08 1.82 -20.09
N LEU A 243 -9.96 0.53 -19.73
CA LEU A 243 -9.88 0.13 -18.32
C LEU A 243 -8.65 0.71 -17.59
N ARG A 244 -7.52 0.85 -18.28
CA ARG A 244 -6.30 1.45 -17.71
C ARG A 244 -6.50 2.94 -17.40
N GLY A 245 -7.06 3.68 -18.34
CA GLY A 245 -7.37 5.10 -18.14
C GLY A 245 -8.41 5.30 -17.03
N LEU A 246 -9.40 4.41 -16.98
CA LEU A 246 -10.42 4.43 -15.93
C LEU A 246 -9.82 4.15 -14.54
N LYS A 247 -8.91 3.18 -14.41
CA LYS A 247 -8.17 2.95 -13.16
C LYS A 247 -7.43 4.20 -12.69
N ASN A 248 -6.72 4.86 -13.59
CA ASN A 248 -6.00 6.10 -13.26
C ASN A 248 -6.95 7.21 -12.82
N LEU A 249 -8.09 7.37 -13.52
CA LEU A 249 -9.12 8.33 -13.12
C LEU A 249 -9.68 8.02 -11.72
N LEU A 250 -9.96 6.76 -11.40
CA LEU A 250 -10.47 6.35 -10.10
C LEU A 250 -9.47 6.60 -8.98
N TYR A 251 -8.18 6.31 -9.20
CA TYR A 251 -7.14 6.63 -8.24
C TYR A 251 -7.03 8.14 -7.99
N SER A 252 -7.04 8.91 -9.07
CA SER A 252 -7.02 10.37 -9.02
C SER A 252 -8.23 10.93 -8.24
N TYR A 253 -9.42 10.46 -8.57
CA TYR A 253 -10.67 10.88 -7.93
C TYR A 253 -10.73 10.46 -6.46
N GLY A 254 -10.36 9.20 -6.16
CA GLY A 254 -10.31 8.70 -4.79
C GLY A 254 -9.34 9.48 -3.92
N THR A 255 -8.14 9.75 -4.43
CA THR A 255 -7.13 10.56 -3.72
C THR A 255 -7.63 12.00 -3.47
N GLN A 256 -8.29 12.61 -4.46
CA GLN A 256 -8.87 13.94 -4.30
C GLN A 256 -9.95 13.99 -3.21
N LYS A 257 -10.75 12.93 -3.08
CA LYS A 257 -11.79 12.82 -2.03
C LYS A 257 -11.19 12.63 -0.63
N ILE A 258 -10.05 11.96 -0.55
CA ILE A 258 -9.30 11.72 0.68
C ILE A 258 -8.65 13.01 1.20
N LEU A 259 -8.10 13.82 0.30
CA LEU A 259 -7.39 15.03 0.70
C LEU A 259 -8.35 16.04 1.31
N SER A 260 -7.98 16.54 2.50
CA SER A 260 -8.71 17.61 3.18
C SER A 260 -8.80 18.85 2.28
N THR A 261 -9.74 19.74 2.63
CA THR A 261 -9.93 21.00 1.87
C THR A 261 -8.64 21.86 1.86
N GLU A 262 -7.82 21.74 2.90
CA GLU A 262 -6.54 22.44 3.03
C GLU A 262 -5.46 21.90 2.07
N ALA A 263 -5.46 20.62 1.79
CA ALA A 263 -4.51 20.01 0.84
C ALA A 263 -5.00 20.05 -0.63
N ARG A 264 -6.21 20.53 -0.90
CA ARG A 264 -6.77 20.57 -2.26
C ARG A 264 -5.93 21.40 -3.24
N TRP A 265 -5.33 22.50 -2.76
CA TRP A 265 -4.47 23.34 -3.60
C TRP A 265 -3.18 22.61 -4.04
N LEU A 266 -2.62 21.79 -3.16
CA LEU A 266 -1.44 20.95 -3.45
C LEU A 266 -1.79 19.88 -4.49
N TRP A 267 -2.96 19.28 -4.39
CA TRP A 267 -3.48 18.35 -5.38
C TRP A 267 -3.65 18.99 -6.75
N ASP A 268 -4.32 20.15 -6.81
CA ASP A 268 -4.52 20.88 -8.05
C ASP A 268 -3.18 21.29 -8.70
N HIS A 269 -2.20 21.65 -7.89
CA HIS A 269 -0.85 21.95 -8.35
C HIS A 269 -0.15 20.70 -8.90
N SER A 270 -0.15 19.60 -8.15
CA SER A 270 0.48 18.32 -8.53
C SER A 270 -0.17 17.73 -9.80
N TYR A 271 -1.48 17.81 -9.91
CA TYR A 271 -2.22 17.37 -11.10
C TYR A 271 -1.81 18.20 -12.35
N LYS A 272 -1.70 19.52 -12.21
CA LYS A 272 -1.24 20.41 -13.29
C LYS A 272 0.19 20.09 -13.71
N VAL A 273 1.09 19.91 -12.73
CA VAL A 273 2.50 19.56 -12.99
C VAL A 273 2.59 18.22 -13.71
N ALA A 274 1.89 17.20 -13.24
CA ALA A 274 1.85 15.89 -13.90
C ALA A 274 1.28 15.96 -15.32
N PHE A 275 0.23 16.76 -15.54
CA PHE A 275 -0.35 16.98 -16.86
C PHE A 275 0.63 17.64 -17.84
N PHE A 276 1.37 18.65 -17.39
CA PHE A 276 2.38 19.33 -18.23
C PHE A 276 3.66 18.50 -18.41
N ALA A 277 4.01 17.63 -17.49
CA ALA A 277 5.18 16.77 -17.61
C ALA A 277 4.95 15.56 -18.53
N TYR A 278 3.70 15.17 -18.75
CA TYR A 278 3.32 14.03 -19.60
C TYR A 278 3.09 14.42 -21.07
N ASN A 279 2.90 15.70 -21.37
CA ASN A 279 2.79 16.27 -22.72
C ASN A 279 4.09 16.95 -23.15
#